data_a62ed3a89d00fd0503b111f17fc81bb5
#
_entry.id   a62ed3a89d00fd0503b111f17fc81bb5
#
_cell.length_a   1.000
_cell.length_b   1.000
_cell.length_c   1.000
_cell.angle_alpha   90.00
_cell.angle_beta   90.00
_cell.angle_gamma   90.00
#
_symmetry.space_group_name_H-M   'P 1'
#
loop_
_entity.id
_entity.type
_entity.pdbx_description
1 polymer ?
#
loop_
_entity_poly.entity_id
_entity_poly.type
_entity_poly.pdbx_seq_one_letter_code
_entity_poly.pdbx_strand_id
1 'polypeptide(L)'
;MEPGKFVIVDQFIDRTFARNKTFFDDEIVAHVSMASPTSNGLMNACEEAIKKSNINYKRGGTYVVMEGPQFSTLAESNLYRSWNADVIGMTNMPESK
;
A
#
# COMPACT_ATOMS: atom_id res chain seq x y z
N MET A 1 5.94 10.13 10.51
CA MET A 1 5.60 11.09 9.42
C MET A 1 4.53 12.03 9.93
N GLU A 2 4.65 13.30 9.64
CA GLU A 2 3.69 14.31 10.12
C GLU A 2 2.42 14.29 9.26
N PRO A 3 1.23 14.55 9.83
CA PRO A 3 -0.01 14.73 9.07
C PRO A 3 0.15 15.84 8.00
N GLY A 4 -0.55 15.69 6.88
CA GLY A 4 -0.51 16.65 5.79
C GLY A 4 0.61 16.41 4.76
N LYS A 5 1.39 15.34 4.89
CA LYS A 5 2.34 14.91 3.87
C LYS A 5 1.74 13.82 2.98
N PHE A 6 2.04 13.87 1.69
CA PHE A 6 1.74 12.79 0.77
C PHE A 6 2.83 11.71 0.84
N VAL A 7 2.44 10.46 0.63
CA VAL A 7 3.35 9.34 0.45
C VAL A 7 3.03 8.66 -0.87
N ILE A 8 4.01 8.63 -1.75
CA ILE A 8 3.93 7.83 -2.98
C ILE A 8 4.46 6.45 -2.62
N VAL A 9 3.55 5.53 -2.30
CA VAL A 9 3.92 4.16 -1.90
C VAL A 9 4.47 3.38 -3.08
N ASP A 10 5.44 2.52 -2.84
CA ASP A 10 6.03 1.64 -3.83
C ASP A 10 6.04 0.17 -3.41
N GLN A 11 5.65 -0.12 -2.17
CA GLN A 11 5.56 -1.49 -1.64
C GLN A 11 4.33 -1.70 -0.77
N PHE A 12 3.84 -2.95 -0.74
CA PHE A 12 2.70 -3.36 0.08
C PHE A 12 3.03 -4.58 0.93
N ILE A 13 2.48 -4.61 2.13
CA ILE A 13 2.38 -5.81 2.96
C ILE A 13 0.87 -6.10 3.12
N ASP A 14 0.40 -7.13 2.44
CA ASP A 14 -1.02 -7.53 2.45
C ASP A 14 -1.31 -8.42 3.64
N ARG A 15 -2.02 -7.87 4.63
CA ARG A 15 -2.52 -8.58 5.82
C ARG A 15 -4.02 -8.90 5.72
N THR A 16 -4.61 -8.76 4.53
CA THR A 16 -6.01 -9.11 4.29
C THR A 16 -6.17 -10.63 4.12
N PHE A 17 -7.32 -11.18 4.53
CA PHE A 17 -7.57 -12.63 4.50
C PHE A 17 -8.97 -13.03 4.01
N ALA A 18 -9.94 -12.11 4.02
CA ALA A 18 -11.33 -12.37 3.62
C ALA A 18 -11.75 -11.62 2.34
N ARG A 19 -10.80 -11.32 1.46
CA ARG A 19 -11.01 -10.60 0.19
C ARG A 19 -10.71 -11.46 -1.01
N ASN A 20 -11.32 -11.15 -2.15
CA ASN A 20 -10.99 -11.80 -3.40
C ASN A 20 -9.52 -11.58 -3.74
N LYS A 21 -8.80 -12.67 -3.98
CA LYS A 21 -7.35 -12.66 -4.28
C LYS A 21 -7.04 -12.85 -5.75
N THR A 22 -8.06 -13.15 -6.58
CA THR A 22 -7.89 -13.43 -7.99
C THR A 22 -9.03 -12.82 -8.80
N PHE A 23 -8.75 -12.51 -10.06
CA PHE A 23 -9.74 -12.13 -11.08
C PHE A 23 -10.32 -13.34 -11.83
N PHE A 24 -9.80 -14.54 -11.56
CA PHE A 24 -10.21 -15.77 -12.19
C PHE A 24 -11.11 -16.57 -11.25
N ASP A 25 -11.93 -17.44 -11.83
CA ASP A 25 -12.69 -18.43 -11.11
C ASP A 25 -11.84 -19.65 -10.73
N ASP A 26 -12.46 -20.73 -10.25
CA ASP A 26 -11.77 -21.93 -9.74
C ASP A 26 -11.04 -22.75 -10.83
N GLU A 27 -11.23 -22.42 -12.11
CA GLU A 27 -10.70 -23.22 -13.23
C GLU A 27 -9.32 -22.74 -13.70
N ILE A 28 -8.96 -21.48 -13.45
CA ILE A 28 -7.72 -20.89 -13.95
C ILE A 28 -6.91 -20.29 -12.80
N VAL A 29 -5.64 -20.63 -12.75
CA VAL A 29 -4.67 -20.03 -11.83
C VAL A 29 -3.64 -19.24 -12.64
N ALA A 30 -3.49 -17.96 -12.34
CA ALA A 30 -2.44 -17.11 -12.89
C ALA A 30 -1.54 -16.56 -11.78
N HIS A 31 -0.25 -16.79 -11.90
CA HIS A 31 0.75 -16.24 -10.99
C HIS A 31 1.32 -14.95 -11.55
N VAL A 32 1.02 -13.83 -10.91
CA VAL A 32 1.47 -12.50 -11.33
C VAL A 32 2.64 -12.05 -10.46
N SER A 33 3.69 -11.50 -11.08
CA SER A 33 4.80 -10.92 -10.32
C SER A 33 4.35 -9.65 -9.62
N MET A 34 4.58 -9.58 -8.31
CA MET A 34 4.25 -8.42 -7.46
C MET A 34 5.50 -7.85 -6.75
N ALA A 35 6.70 -8.17 -7.23
CA ALA A 35 7.94 -7.65 -6.63
C ALA A 35 8.03 -6.11 -6.72
N SER A 36 7.51 -5.54 -7.79
CA SER A 36 7.39 -4.09 -7.99
C SER A 36 5.93 -3.76 -8.29
N PRO A 37 5.09 -3.61 -7.25
CA PRO A 37 3.65 -3.57 -7.42
C PRO A 37 3.10 -2.26 -8.00
N THR A 38 3.90 -1.20 -8.04
CA THR A 38 3.48 0.12 -8.48
C THR A 38 4.15 0.54 -9.79
N SER A 39 3.43 1.31 -10.61
CA SER A 39 3.94 1.83 -11.87
C SER A 39 4.90 3.00 -11.64
N ASN A 40 6.15 2.88 -12.08
CA ASN A 40 7.11 3.97 -12.04
C ASN A 40 6.65 5.21 -12.83
N GLY A 41 5.99 5.01 -13.96
CA GLY A 41 5.46 6.11 -14.77
C GLY A 41 4.40 6.91 -14.01
N LEU A 42 3.46 6.22 -13.34
CA LEU A 42 2.44 6.87 -12.53
C LEU A 42 3.04 7.54 -11.28
N MET A 43 3.99 6.89 -10.62
CA MET A 43 4.68 7.51 -9.48
C MET A 43 5.40 8.79 -9.88
N ASN A 44 6.05 8.84 -11.05
CA ASN A 44 6.70 10.04 -11.57
C ASN A 44 5.66 11.15 -11.84
N ALA A 45 4.55 10.82 -12.48
CA ALA A 45 3.47 11.78 -12.74
C ALA A 45 2.88 12.36 -11.45
N CYS A 46 2.63 11.51 -10.44
CA CYS A 46 2.18 11.94 -9.13
C CYS A 46 3.20 12.86 -8.45
N GLU A 47 4.49 12.50 -8.51
CA GLU A 47 5.55 13.32 -7.93
C GLU A 47 5.63 14.70 -8.56
N GLU A 48 5.55 14.79 -9.90
CA GLU A 48 5.53 16.09 -10.60
C GLU A 48 4.32 16.94 -10.21
N ALA A 49 3.13 16.33 -10.09
CA ALA A 49 1.92 17.02 -9.69
C ALA A 49 2.04 17.57 -8.25
N ILE A 50 2.58 16.78 -7.33
CA ILE A 50 2.80 17.17 -5.93
C ILE A 50 3.81 18.33 -5.86
N LYS A 51 4.90 18.27 -6.61
CA LYS A 51 5.90 19.36 -6.70
C LYS A 51 5.28 20.67 -7.20
N LYS A 52 4.47 20.60 -8.26
CA LYS A 52 3.75 21.77 -8.79
C LYS A 52 2.77 22.38 -7.78
N SER A 53 2.23 21.57 -6.88
CA SER A 53 1.29 22.00 -5.85
C SER A 53 1.98 22.49 -4.56
N ASN A 54 3.31 22.47 -4.50
CA ASN A 54 4.10 22.84 -3.32
C ASN A 54 3.71 22.07 -2.04
N ILE A 55 3.35 20.79 -2.17
CA ILE A 55 2.96 19.94 -1.05
C ILE A 55 4.15 19.09 -0.62
N ASN A 56 4.34 18.94 0.69
CA ASN A 56 5.35 18.04 1.23
C ASN A 56 5.01 16.59 0.95
N TYR A 57 5.98 15.81 0.49
CA TYR A 57 5.79 14.41 0.17
C TYR A 57 7.01 13.55 0.51
N LYS A 58 6.80 12.26 0.58
CA LYS A 58 7.83 11.24 0.60
C LYS A 58 7.64 10.34 -0.62
N ARG A 59 8.68 10.14 -1.40
CA ARG A 59 8.69 9.13 -2.45
C ARG A 59 9.24 7.81 -1.92
N GLY A 60 8.51 6.75 -2.20
CA GLY A 60 8.75 5.42 -1.66
C GLY A 60 8.16 5.26 -0.26
N GLY A 61 7.74 4.08 0.03
CA GLY A 61 7.23 3.69 1.33
C GLY A 61 6.39 2.42 1.27
N THR A 62 6.41 1.68 2.37
CA THR A 62 5.67 0.44 2.52
C THR A 62 4.33 0.69 3.18
N TYR A 63 3.26 0.26 2.49
CA TYR A 63 1.89 0.32 2.98
C TYR A 63 1.46 -1.03 3.54
N VAL A 64 1.11 -1.11 4.82
CA VAL A 64 0.47 -2.29 5.41
C VAL A 64 -1.04 -2.19 5.21
N VAL A 65 -1.62 -3.19 4.57
CA VAL A 65 -3.08 -3.28 4.41
C VAL A 65 -3.62 -4.30 5.39
N MET A 66 -4.39 -3.85 6.37
CA MET A 66 -5.07 -4.72 7.33
C MET A 66 -6.52 -4.98 6.91
N GLU A 67 -7.09 -6.07 7.41
CA GLU A 67 -8.45 -6.48 7.05
C GLU A 67 -9.51 -5.49 7.52
N GLY A 68 -9.41 -5.00 8.75
CA GLY A 68 -10.48 -4.28 9.40
C GLY A 68 -11.68 -5.19 9.76
N PRO A 69 -12.82 -4.61 10.21
CA PRO A 69 -13.08 -3.17 10.40
C PRO A 69 -12.41 -2.56 11.63
N GLN A 70 -11.83 -3.36 12.51
CA GLN A 70 -11.12 -2.85 13.69
C GLN A 70 -9.75 -2.29 13.31
N PHE A 71 -9.28 -1.31 14.06
CA PHE A 71 -7.91 -0.84 13.99
C PHE A 71 -6.95 -1.84 14.63
N SER A 72 -5.65 -1.72 14.29
CA SER A 72 -4.61 -2.55 14.87
C SER A 72 -4.47 -2.32 16.38
N THR A 73 -4.21 -3.41 17.10
CA THR A 73 -3.79 -3.32 18.50
C THR A 73 -2.42 -2.64 18.62
N LEU A 74 -2.06 -2.22 19.82
CA LEU A 74 -0.73 -1.65 20.07
C LEU A 74 0.39 -2.64 19.71
N ALA A 75 0.20 -3.93 20.01
CA ALA A 75 1.16 -4.97 19.67
C ALA A 75 1.31 -5.14 18.16
N GLU A 76 0.20 -5.18 17.41
CA GLU A 76 0.22 -5.21 15.95
C GLU A 76 0.90 -3.97 15.36
N SER A 77 0.60 -2.79 15.88
CA SER A 77 1.23 -1.54 15.44
C SER A 77 2.73 -1.54 15.67
N ASN A 78 3.20 -2.08 16.81
CA ASN A 78 4.62 -2.23 17.08
C ASN A 78 5.28 -3.25 16.14
N LEU A 79 4.59 -4.33 15.81
CA LEU A 79 5.04 -5.31 14.83
C LEU A 79 5.22 -4.65 13.45
N TYR A 80 4.24 -3.89 12.97
CA TYR A 80 4.32 -3.20 11.68
C TYR A 80 5.44 -2.16 11.63
N ARG A 81 5.71 -1.48 12.74
CA ARG A 81 6.89 -0.61 12.86
C ARG A 81 8.19 -1.38 12.73
N SER A 82 8.28 -2.57 13.35
CA SER A 82 9.48 -3.42 13.22
C SER A 82 9.72 -3.92 11.79
N TRP A 83 8.69 -3.93 10.96
CA TRP A 83 8.77 -4.23 9.53
C TRP A 83 9.12 -2.99 8.68
N ASN A 84 9.39 -1.85 9.30
CA ASN A 84 9.63 -0.58 8.62
C ASN A 84 8.46 -0.10 7.74
N ALA A 85 7.23 -0.40 8.17
CA ALA A 85 6.04 0.11 7.49
C ALA A 85 5.92 1.63 7.68
N ASP A 86 5.59 2.33 6.60
CA ASP A 86 5.45 3.79 6.59
C ASP A 86 4.01 4.23 6.82
N VAL A 87 3.07 3.53 6.23
CA VAL A 87 1.63 3.85 6.29
C VAL A 87 0.81 2.58 6.46
N ILE A 88 -0.40 2.74 6.99
CA ILE A 88 -1.35 1.65 7.23
C ILE A 88 -2.75 2.07 6.84
N GLY A 89 -3.52 1.13 6.31
CA GLY A 89 -4.94 1.32 5.97
C GLY A 89 -5.63 -0.01 5.69
N MET A 90 -6.84 0.04 5.13
CA MET A 90 -7.71 -1.13 4.97
C MET A 90 -8.12 -1.42 3.53
N THR A 91 -7.85 -0.53 2.57
CA THR A 91 -8.50 -0.60 1.25
C THR A 91 -7.57 -0.92 0.09
N ASN A 92 -6.29 -0.62 0.21
CA ASN A 92 -5.35 -0.72 -0.91
C ASN A 92 -5.11 -2.16 -1.45
N MET A 93 -5.61 -3.17 -0.77
CA MET A 93 -5.71 -4.53 -1.29
C MET A 93 -7.17 -5.01 -1.20
N PRO A 94 -7.79 -5.35 -2.33
CA PRO A 94 -7.21 -5.57 -3.67
C PRO A 94 -7.21 -4.34 -4.61
N GLU A 95 -7.49 -3.11 -4.16
CA GLU A 95 -7.62 -1.93 -5.04
C GLU A 95 -6.39 -1.69 -5.93
N SER A 96 -5.20 -2.06 -5.47
CA SER A 96 -3.94 -1.87 -6.21
C SER A 96 -3.52 -3.06 -7.09
N LYS A 97 -4.39 -4.06 -7.25
CA LYS A 97 -4.15 -5.23 -8.12
C LYS A 97 -4.70 -5.07 -9.52
#